data_8a9b587a8bae1780ec7aa647cbab11e3
#
_entry.id   8a9b587a8bae1780ec7aa647cbab11e3
#
_cell.length_a   1.000
_cell.length_b   1.000
_cell.length_c   1.000
_cell.angle_alpha   90.00
_cell.angle_beta   90.00
_cell.angle_gamma   90.00
#
_symmetry.space_group_name_H-M   'P 1'
#
loop_
_entity.id
_entity.type
_entity.pdbx_description
1 polymer ?
#
loop_
_entity_poly.entity_id
_entity_poly.type
_entity_poly.pdbx_seq_one_letter_code
_entity_poly.pdbx_strand_id
1 'polypeptide(L)'
;MNRRPDKQRSASRRPAGRGKGQGNGRGRSQSQQDRTVRLPRNAPPLELEISHIGGRGDGVGKAEYKHNYITSEHNVFVPASLPGERILAQPVSISTQGIRTVPVEILTASPDRRTPDCAAFPACGGCSFQHWRDEPVTAWKEQLVTGFLGRAGVTLPEFTPPHVSPRQARRRATFHLKRLAGGVAAGFLERGSDRIIAPEGCSVLAPPLMTLLANLADLAADHFPVGLTIDAQANALDNGICLLLRGPMGWHDGILERLAGWAANAGLARLSVAEDMAEPLTLLAPAPPVLRFGSIAVTPPAGAFLQATRDAEAALQGAVAEICDGASRVIDLFAGCGTLSLPLLPKLSHLMVAEADSAALAALKGAVDGAGLGAQLECREADLMRAPVGTDRLDEADAVIVDPPRAGAAAQCERLASSRVPVIAMISCNPASFARDAATLVGGGYRLDRLRVIDQFRFASHVEIVAGFRRDD
;
A
#
# COMPACT_ATOMS: atom_id res chain seq x y z
N MET A 1 32.70 16.47 -61.82
CA MET A 1 32.24 15.49 -62.78
C MET A 1 31.02 14.81 -62.19
N ASN A 2 29.86 15.22 -62.59
CA ASN A 2 28.85 14.54 -63.42
C ASN A 2 28.29 13.25 -62.77
N ARG A 3 27.02 12.99 -62.56
CA ARG A 3 25.72 13.51 -63.03
C ARG A 3 24.62 12.81 -62.24
N ARG A 4 23.54 13.50 -61.88
CA ARG A 4 22.19 12.92 -61.70
C ARG A 4 21.61 12.55 -63.09
N PRO A 5 20.62 11.68 -63.25
CA PRO A 5 19.20 12.06 -63.21
C PRO A 5 18.26 10.99 -62.63
N ASP A 6 17.15 11.32 -62.07
CA ASP A 6 15.82 11.81 -62.51
C ASP A 6 14.76 10.69 -62.71
N LYS A 7 13.65 10.85 -62.00
CA LYS A 7 12.22 10.55 -62.19
C LYS A 7 11.75 9.27 -62.94
N GLN A 8 10.80 8.57 -62.32
CA GLN A 8 9.48 8.47 -62.96
C GLN A 8 8.38 7.96 -61.99
N ARG A 9 7.23 8.64 -62.01
CA ARG A 9 5.93 8.29 -61.44
C ARG A 9 5.23 7.24 -62.31
N SER A 10 4.43 6.34 -61.69
CA SER A 10 3.22 5.87 -62.39
C SER A 10 2.13 5.52 -61.33
N ALA A 11 0.98 6.07 -61.56
CA ALA A 11 -0.28 5.81 -60.90
C ALA A 11 -1.07 4.77 -61.71
N SER A 12 -1.79 3.84 -61.05
CA SER A 12 -3.05 3.31 -61.59
C SER A 12 -3.85 2.51 -60.55
N ARG A 13 -5.04 3.05 -60.24
CA ARG A 13 -6.38 2.48 -60.40
C ARG A 13 -6.84 1.37 -59.44
N ARG A 14 -7.86 1.77 -58.65
CA ARG A 14 -8.86 0.89 -57.99
C ARG A 14 -9.71 0.15 -59.04
N PRO A 15 -10.34 -0.97 -58.63
CA PRO A 15 -11.80 -0.98 -58.66
C PRO A 15 -12.47 -1.45 -57.36
N ALA A 16 -13.72 -1.02 -57.21
CA ALA A 16 -14.66 -1.29 -56.15
C ALA A 16 -15.27 -2.68 -56.27
N GLY A 17 -15.51 -3.35 -55.09
CA GLY A 17 -16.31 -4.54 -55.01
C GLY A 17 -17.12 -4.53 -53.69
N ARG A 18 -18.46 -4.38 -53.84
CA ARG A 18 -19.45 -4.49 -52.75
C ARG A 18 -19.56 -5.95 -52.28
N GLY A 19 -19.45 -6.15 -50.97
CA GLY A 19 -19.85 -7.39 -50.29
C GLY A 19 -20.56 -7.04 -48.99
N LYS A 20 -21.90 -7.21 -48.98
CA LYS A 20 -22.72 -7.16 -47.76
C LYS A 20 -22.45 -8.43 -46.92
N GLY A 21 -21.85 -8.29 -45.73
CA GLY A 21 -21.76 -9.29 -44.73
C GLY A 21 -22.48 -8.82 -43.46
N GLN A 22 -23.59 -9.44 -43.11
CA GLN A 22 -24.26 -9.29 -41.83
C GLN A 22 -23.35 -9.86 -40.75
N GLY A 23 -22.77 -9.00 -39.93
CA GLY A 23 -22.00 -9.35 -38.75
C GLY A 23 -22.79 -9.01 -37.49
N ASN A 24 -23.19 -10.03 -36.76
CA ASN A 24 -23.78 -9.98 -35.42
C ASN A 24 -23.01 -9.03 -34.51
N GLY A 25 -23.63 -7.94 -34.14
CA GLY A 25 -23.14 -7.05 -33.10
C GLY A 25 -23.22 -7.72 -31.72
N ARG A 26 -22.12 -8.33 -31.28
CA ARG A 26 -21.92 -8.58 -29.85
C ARG A 26 -21.67 -7.24 -29.19
N GLY A 27 -22.69 -6.75 -28.48
CA GLY A 27 -22.60 -5.54 -27.67
C GLY A 27 -21.41 -5.62 -26.71
N ARG A 28 -20.38 -4.81 -26.93
CA ARG A 28 -19.44 -4.42 -25.88
C ARG A 28 -20.27 -3.67 -24.83
N SER A 29 -20.46 -4.28 -23.69
CA SER A 29 -20.89 -3.58 -22.48
C SER A 29 -19.85 -2.49 -22.22
N GLN A 30 -20.16 -1.25 -22.62
CA GLN A 30 -19.45 -0.08 -22.10
C GLN A 30 -19.70 -0.10 -20.59
N SER A 31 -18.65 -0.40 -19.81
CA SER A 31 -18.61 -0.06 -18.39
C SER A 31 -18.98 1.41 -18.29
N GLN A 32 -20.13 1.71 -17.71
CA GLN A 32 -20.50 3.07 -17.33
C GLN A 32 -19.40 3.52 -16.36
N GLN A 33 -18.45 4.32 -16.86
CA GLN A 33 -17.48 5.01 -16.01
C GLN A 33 -18.31 5.83 -15.03
N ASP A 34 -18.05 5.63 -13.75
CA ASP A 34 -18.70 6.27 -12.62
C ASP A 34 -18.48 7.79 -12.74
N ARG A 35 -19.41 8.49 -13.39
CA ARG A 35 -19.33 9.93 -13.64
C ARG A 35 -19.64 10.65 -12.32
N THR A 36 -18.58 11.09 -11.64
CA THR A 36 -18.73 11.99 -10.51
C THR A 36 -19.07 13.38 -10.98
N VAL A 37 -20.21 13.92 -10.55
CA VAL A 37 -20.70 15.26 -10.86
C VAL A 37 -20.43 16.17 -9.66
N ARG A 38 -19.74 17.29 -9.89
CA ARG A 38 -19.59 18.32 -8.83
C ARG A 38 -20.91 19.03 -8.60
N LEU A 39 -21.23 19.24 -7.34
CA LEU A 39 -22.42 19.96 -6.90
C LEU A 39 -22.11 21.45 -6.70
N PRO A 40 -23.12 22.34 -6.86
CA PRO A 40 -22.95 23.76 -6.60
C PRO A 40 -22.51 24.01 -5.14
N ARG A 41 -21.65 25.02 -4.92
CA ARG A 41 -21.18 25.39 -3.58
C ARG A 41 -22.29 25.86 -2.66
N ASN A 42 -23.40 26.34 -3.21
CA ASN A 42 -24.60 26.81 -2.52
C ASN A 42 -25.69 25.73 -2.44
N ALA A 43 -25.39 24.47 -2.71
CA ALA A 43 -26.32 23.37 -2.46
C ALA A 43 -26.72 23.38 -0.97
N PRO A 44 -27.99 23.14 -0.61
CA PRO A 44 -28.39 23.13 0.77
C PRO A 44 -27.65 22.05 1.57
N PRO A 45 -27.17 22.34 2.78
CA PRO A 45 -26.57 21.34 3.64
C PRO A 45 -27.58 20.22 3.96
N LEU A 46 -27.05 19.02 4.13
CA LEU A 46 -27.84 17.83 4.52
C LEU A 46 -27.66 17.59 6.02
N GLU A 47 -28.76 17.46 6.72
CA GLU A 47 -28.79 16.94 8.08
C GLU A 47 -29.02 15.43 8.01
N LEU A 48 -28.14 14.64 8.63
CA LEU A 48 -28.22 13.19 8.63
C LEU A 48 -27.60 12.57 9.87
N GLU A 49 -27.99 11.34 10.16
CA GLU A 49 -27.37 10.48 11.16
C GLU A 49 -26.37 9.53 10.50
N ILE A 50 -25.22 9.36 11.11
CA ILE A 50 -24.18 8.44 10.66
C ILE A 50 -24.49 7.04 11.20
N SER A 51 -24.76 6.10 10.33
CA SER A 51 -25.12 4.72 10.69
C SER A 51 -23.90 3.82 10.92
N HIS A 52 -22.83 4.00 10.13
CA HIS A 52 -21.62 3.17 10.20
C HIS A 52 -20.43 3.86 9.53
N ILE A 53 -19.23 3.25 9.67
CA ILE A 53 -18.05 3.68 8.93
C ILE A 53 -17.89 2.82 7.67
N GLY A 54 -17.76 3.47 6.53
CA GLY A 54 -17.49 2.81 5.25
C GLY A 54 -16.03 2.33 5.15
N GLY A 55 -15.76 1.41 4.24
CA GLY A 55 -14.44 0.78 4.10
C GLY A 55 -13.28 1.74 3.76
N ARG A 56 -13.56 3.00 3.43
CA ARG A 56 -12.53 4.05 3.22
C ARG A 56 -12.35 4.97 4.43
N GLY A 57 -13.08 4.71 5.52
CA GLY A 57 -12.97 5.48 6.75
C GLY A 57 -13.85 6.72 6.84
N ASP A 58 -14.74 6.96 5.87
CA ASP A 58 -15.76 8.00 5.98
C ASP A 58 -16.99 7.44 6.71
N GLY A 59 -17.64 8.24 7.54
CA GLY A 59 -18.94 7.90 8.08
C GLY A 59 -19.98 7.85 6.96
N VAL A 60 -20.91 6.93 7.06
CA VAL A 60 -21.98 6.71 6.07
C VAL A 60 -23.32 6.90 6.74
N GLY A 61 -24.14 7.75 6.17
CA GLY A 61 -25.53 7.91 6.49
C GLY A 61 -26.39 7.91 5.23
N LYS A 62 -27.67 8.22 5.36
CA LYS A 62 -28.60 8.33 4.26
C LYS A 62 -29.32 9.68 4.30
N ALA A 63 -29.57 10.25 3.13
CA ALA A 63 -30.38 11.45 3.00
C ALA A 63 -31.11 11.46 1.66
N GLU A 64 -32.30 12.08 1.65
CA GLU A 64 -32.96 12.44 0.40
C GLU A 64 -32.27 13.63 -0.25
N TYR A 65 -31.98 13.51 -1.53
CA TYR A 65 -31.38 14.59 -2.32
C TYR A 65 -32.05 14.70 -3.69
N LYS A 66 -32.34 15.95 -4.08
CA LYS A 66 -32.90 16.24 -5.40
C LYS A 66 -31.79 16.52 -6.39
N HIS A 67 -31.60 15.63 -7.35
CA HIS A 67 -30.67 15.79 -8.46
C HIS A 67 -31.39 15.54 -9.79
N ASN A 68 -31.17 16.44 -10.78
CA ASN A 68 -31.82 16.33 -12.09
C ASN A 68 -33.35 16.16 -12.03
N TYR A 69 -34.02 16.98 -11.17
CA TYR A 69 -35.48 16.94 -10.92
C TYR A 69 -36.02 15.68 -10.24
N ILE A 70 -35.17 14.71 -9.91
CA ILE A 70 -35.54 13.48 -9.20
C ILE A 70 -35.07 13.59 -7.74
N THR A 71 -35.98 13.37 -6.79
CA THR A 71 -35.66 13.21 -5.38
C THR A 71 -35.53 11.72 -5.09
N SER A 72 -34.41 11.31 -4.52
CA SER A 72 -34.17 9.91 -4.13
C SER A 72 -33.24 9.84 -2.90
N GLU A 73 -33.33 8.73 -2.19
CA GLU A 73 -32.43 8.43 -1.09
C GLU A 73 -31.05 8.04 -1.60
N HIS A 74 -30.03 8.65 -1.03
CA HIS A 74 -28.63 8.38 -1.39
C HIS A 74 -27.82 8.03 -0.15
N ASN A 75 -26.80 7.19 -0.32
CA ASN A 75 -25.72 7.10 0.66
C ASN A 75 -24.96 8.43 0.68
N VAL A 76 -24.67 8.92 1.87
CA VAL A 76 -23.93 10.16 2.09
C VAL A 76 -22.65 9.83 2.85
N PHE A 77 -21.51 10.22 2.28
CA PHE A 77 -20.18 9.97 2.85
C PHE A 77 -19.68 11.25 3.51
N VAL A 78 -19.46 11.20 4.81
CA VAL A 78 -19.03 12.34 5.64
C VAL A 78 -17.65 12.01 6.25
N PRO A 79 -16.57 12.70 5.84
CA PRO A 79 -15.24 12.50 6.45
C PRO A 79 -15.23 12.90 7.92
N ALA A 80 -14.39 12.26 8.72
CA ALA A 80 -14.19 12.58 10.14
C ALA A 80 -15.48 12.59 10.99
N SER A 81 -16.43 11.70 10.67
CA SER A 81 -17.65 11.49 11.43
C SER A 81 -17.75 10.07 11.99
N LEU A 82 -18.58 9.87 13.01
CA LEU A 82 -18.67 8.60 13.76
C LEU A 82 -20.11 8.08 13.81
N PRO A 83 -20.30 6.76 13.97
CA PRO A 83 -21.64 6.18 14.13
C PRO A 83 -22.42 6.81 15.30
N GLY A 84 -23.71 7.03 15.08
CA GLY A 84 -24.61 7.66 16.05
C GLY A 84 -24.51 9.20 16.11
N GLU A 85 -23.65 9.84 15.31
CA GLU A 85 -23.60 11.30 15.23
C GLU A 85 -24.70 11.84 14.32
N ARG A 86 -25.36 12.93 14.75
CA ARG A 86 -26.15 13.81 13.88
C ARG A 86 -25.28 14.92 13.36
N ILE A 87 -25.25 15.12 12.06
CA ILE A 87 -24.30 16.02 11.41
C ILE A 87 -25.00 16.84 10.35
N LEU A 88 -24.65 18.13 10.28
CA LEU A 88 -24.92 18.97 9.13
C LEU A 88 -23.73 18.88 8.18
N ALA A 89 -23.94 18.44 6.92
CA ALA A 89 -22.88 18.20 5.95
C ALA A 89 -23.16 18.89 4.62
N GLN A 90 -22.15 19.57 4.05
CA GLN A 90 -22.25 20.26 2.76
C GLN A 90 -21.98 19.28 1.62
N PRO A 91 -22.94 19.08 0.70
CA PRO A 91 -22.70 18.27 -0.51
C PRO A 91 -21.63 18.89 -1.41
N VAL A 92 -20.72 18.05 -1.92
CA VAL A 92 -19.62 18.44 -2.81
C VAL A 92 -19.73 17.80 -4.18
N SER A 93 -20.06 16.52 -4.21
CA SER A 93 -20.22 15.77 -5.45
C SER A 93 -21.18 14.59 -5.29
N ILE A 94 -21.75 14.14 -6.40
CA ILE A 94 -22.63 12.97 -6.47
C ILE A 94 -22.12 12.01 -7.53
N SER A 95 -22.23 10.72 -7.25
CA SER A 95 -21.92 9.61 -8.15
C SER A 95 -22.94 8.47 -7.99
N THR A 96 -22.78 7.38 -8.71
CA THR A 96 -23.60 6.17 -8.54
C THR A 96 -23.43 5.54 -7.16
N GLN A 97 -22.30 5.80 -6.47
CA GLN A 97 -22.04 5.30 -5.11
C GLN A 97 -22.74 6.14 -4.02
N GLY A 98 -23.07 7.40 -4.31
CA GLY A 98 -23.70 8.33 -3.38
C GLY A 98 -23.11 9.72 -3.42
N ILE A 99 -23.41 10.51 -2.38
CA ILE A 99 -23.03 11.91 -2.21
C ILE A 99 -21.80 12.01 -1.31
N ARG A 100 -20.74 12.70 -1.78
CA ARG A 100 -19.61 13.09 -0.95
C ARG A 100 -19.83 14.47 -0.38
N THR A 101 -19.53 14.63 0.88
CA THR A 101 -19.77 15.88 1.63
C THR A 101 -18.52 16.32 2.39
N VAL A 102 -18.59 17.52 2.95
CA VAL A 102 -17.70 18.02 4.01
C VAL A 102 -18.56 18.26 5.25
N PRO A 103 -18.15 17.87 6.46
CA PRO A 103 -18.87 18.17 7.67
C PRO A 103 -18.87 19.69 7.92
N VAL A 104 -20.04 20.24 8.25
CA VAL A 104 -20.21 21.64 8.62
C VAL A 104 -20.28 21.77 10.14
N GLU A 105 -21.15 20.96 10.77
CA GLU A 105 -21.38 20.98 12.20
C GLU A 105 -21.77 19.60 12.71
N ILE A 106 -21.29 19.24 13.90
CA ILE A 106 -21.71 18.04 14.62
C ILE A 106 -22.79 18.46 15.62
N LEU A 107 -24.05 18.14 15.29
CA LEU A 107 -25.21 18.51 16.09
C LEU A 107 -25.32 17.64 17.35
N THR A 108 -24.95 16.37 17.25
CA THR A 108 -24.88 15.43 18.38
C THR A 108 -23.64 14.58 18.21
N ALA A 109 -22.71 14.64 19.15
CA ALA A 109 -21.46 13.91 19.11
C ALA A 109 -21.62 12.48 19.63
N SER A 110 -20.87 11.53 19.05
CA SER A 110 -20.71 10.16 19.56
C SER A 110 -19.93 10.15 20.89
N PRO A 111 -20.28 9.27 21.85
CA PRO A 111 -19.49 9.09 23.08
C PRO A 111 -18.06 8.57 22.80
N ASP A 112 -17.84 7.99 21.63
CA ASP A 112 -16.54 7.49 21.19
C ASP A 112 -15.67 8.55 20.51
N ARG A 113 -16.18 9.79 20.38
CA ARG A 113 -15.40 10.91 19.83
C ARG A 113 -14.36 11.37 20.85
N ARG A 114 -13.17 11.65 20.34
CA ARG A 114 -12.08 12.28 21.11
C ARG A 114 -11.46 13.44 20.35
N THR A 115 -10.73 14.29 21.06
CA THR A 115 -9.92 15.34 20.44
C THR A 115 -8.74 14.69 19.70
N PRO A 116 -8.51 15.03 18.40
CA PRO A 116 -7.35 14.57 17.66
C PRO A 116 -6.03 15.05 18.29
N ASP A 117 -5.00 14.19 18.24
CA ASP A 117 -3.67 14.52 18.77
C ASP A 117 -2.86 15.43 17.83
N CYS A 118 -3.22 15.50 16.56
CA CYS A 118 -2.49 16.21 15.52
C CYS A 118 -3.31 17.40 15.00
N ALA A 119 -2.75 18.60 15.07
CA ALA A 119 -3.39 19.82 14.58
C ALA A 119 -3.67 19.80 13.06
N ALA A 120 -2.92 19.02 12.29
CA ALA A 120 -3.13 18.87 10.86
C ALA A 120 -4.34 17.96 10.49
N PHE A 121 -4.94 17.27 11.47
CA PHE A 121 -6.17 16.50 11.24
C PHE A 121 -7.40 17.46 11.22
N PRO A 122 -8.38 17.25 10.33
CA PRO A 122 -8.54 16.20 9.33
C PRO A 122 -7.96 16.54 7.93
N ALA A 123 -7.28 17.67 7.77
CA ALA A 123 -6.79 18.14 6.48
C ALA A 123 -5.72 17.22 5.89
N CYS A 124 -4.75 16.76 6.71
CA CYS A 124 -3.70 15.85 6.28
C CYS A 124 -4.28 14.50 5.84
N GLY A 125 -3.90 14.03 4.63
CA GLY A 125 -4.37 12.76 4.06
C GLY A 125 -3.85 11.49 4.75
N GLY A 126 -2.90 11.60 5.68
CA GLY A 126 -2.26 10.47 6.36
C GLY A 126 -3.13 9.75 7.40
N CYS A 127 -4.19 10.42 7.94
CA CYS A 127 -5.02 9.88 9.01
C CYS A 127 -6.51 10.04 8.70
N SER A 128 -7.31 9.03 9.10
CA SER A 128 -8.76 9.02 8.97
C SER A 128 -9.49 9.01 10.33
N PHE A 129 -8.85 8.53 11.41
CA PHE A 129 -9.51 8.14 12.66
C PHE A 129 -8.94 8.78 13.92
N GLN A 130 -8.19 9.89 13.85
CA GLN A 130 -7.67 10.53 15.07
C GLN A 130 -8.76 11.07 16.02
N HIS A 131 -9.95 11.31 15.50
CA HIS A 131 -11.13 11.74 16.23
C HIS A 131 -11.92 10.60 16.88
N TRP A 132 -11.52 9.36 16.69
CA TRP A 132 -12.18 8.16 17.20
C TRP A 132 -11.31 7.48 18.26
N ARG A 133 -11.92 6.92 19.31
CA ARG A 133 -11.20 6.15 20.35
C ARG A 133 -10.58 4.89 19.73
N ASP A 134 -9.49 4.44 20.34
CA ASP A 134 -8.69 3.35 19.77
C ASP A 134 -9.44 2.01 19.76
N GLU A 135 -10.17 1.69 20.84
CA GLU A 135 -10.89 0.40 20.96
C GLU A 135 -11.97 0.25 19.87
N PRO A 136 -12.88 1.21 19.62
CA PRO A 136 -13.83 1.14 18.53
C PRO A 136 -13.19 1.07 17.14
N VAL A 137 -12.03 1.72 16.92
CA VAL A 137 -11.29 1.61 15.65
C VAL A 137 -10.81 0.18 15.44
N THR A 138 -10.25 -0.44 16.47
CA THR A 138 -9.78 -1.83 16.42
C THR A 138 -10.93 -2.78 16.12
N ALA A 139 -12.04 -2.67 16.84
CA ALA A 139 -13.24 -3.47 16.62
C ALA A 139 -13.80 -3.28 15.19
N TRP A 140 -13.80 -2.05 14.67
CA TRP A 140 -14.22 -1.77 13.29
C TRP A 140 -13.32 -2.46 12.26
N LYS A 141 -11.99 -2.48 12.47
CA LYS A 141 -11.05 -3.17 11.57
C LYS A 141 -11.30 -4.68 11.55
N GLU A 142 -11.56 -5.28 12.70
CA GLU A 142 -11.93 -6.70 12.78
C GLU A 142 -13.27 -6.97 12.09
N GLN A 143 -14.30 -6.15 12.34
CA GLN A 143 -15.61 -6.24 11.67
C GLN A 143 -15.50 -6.07 10.15
N LEU A 144 -14.60 -5.21 9.68
CA LEU A 144 -14.35 -5.04 8.25
C LEU A 144 -13.85 -6.35 7.62
N VAL A 145 -12.87 -7.01 8.25
CA VAL A 145 -12.31 -8.29 7.78
C VAL A 145 -13.36 -9.41 7.84
N THR A 146 -14.03 -9.59 8.99
CA THR A 146 -15.05 -10.63 9.16
C THR A 146 -16.23 -10.44 8.24
N GLY A 147 -16.63 -9.19 7.99
CA GLY A 147 -17.71 -8.87 7.07
C GLY A 147 -17.41 -9.23 5.61
N PHE A 148 -16.15 -9.09 5.17
CA PHE A 148 -15.74 -9.54 3.83
C PHE A 148 -15.68 -11.07 3.75
N LEU A 149 -15.09 -11.74 4.73
CA LEU A 149 -15.03 -13.21 4.79
C LEU A 149 -16.41 -13.85 4.85
N GLY A 150 -17.33 -13.33 5.69
CA GLY A 150 -18.71 -13.83 5.79
C GLY A 150 -19.47 -13.71 4.47
N ARG A 151 -19.32 -12.60 3.74
CA ARG A 151 -19.92 -12.44 2.39
C ARG A 151 -19.31 -13.40 1.36
N ALA A 152 -18.05 -13.80 1.54
CA ALA A 152 -17.38 -14.79 0.70
C ALA A 152 -17.68 -16.25 1.11
N GLY A 153 -18.48 -16.48 2.15
CA GLY A 153 -18.84 -17.81 2.63
C GLY A 153 -17.73 -18.55 3.37
N VAL A 154 -16.73 -17.82 3.86
CA VAL A 154 -15.60 -18.40 4.60
C VAL A 154 -15.96 -18.49 6.08
N THR A 155 -15.89 -19.71 6.64
CA THR A 155 -16.07 -19.95 8.08
C THR A 155 -14.91 -19.33 8.86
N LEU A 156 -15.25 -18.54 9.89
CA LEU A 156 -14.25 -17.85 10.71
C LEU A 156 -13.69 -18.80 11.79
N PRO A 157 -12.36 -18.78 12.01
CA PRO A 157 -11.77 -19.42 13.16
C PRO A 157 -11.98 -18.57 14.42
N GLU A 158 -11.51 -19.06 15.58
CA GLU A 158 -11.33 -18.21 16.74
C GLU A 158 -10.32 -17.09 16.43
N PHE A 159 -10.69 -15.84 16.75
CA PHE A 159 -9.84 -14.69 16.50
C PHE A 159 -8.70 -14.61 17.49
N THR A 160 -7.47 -14.54 16.99
CA THR A 160 -6.32 -14.14 17.80
C THR A 160 -6.42 -12.64 18.09
N PRO A 161 -6.17 -12.18 19.33
CA PRO A 161 -6.21 -10.76 19.67
C PRO A 161 -5.40 -9.91 18.70
N PRO A 162 -5.97 -8.75 18.24
CA PRO A 162 -5.30 -7.90 17.28
C PRO A 162 -4.03 -7.30 17.86
N HIS A 163 -3.06 -7.04 16.98
CA HIS A 163 -1.89 -6.24 17.32
C HIS A 163 -2.13 -4.80 16.85
N VAL A 164 -1.90 -3.83 17.73
CA VAL A 164 -2.04 -2.39 17.39
C VAL A 164 -0.71 -1.71 17.64
N SER A 165 -0.09 -1.16 16.61
CA SER A 165 1.18 -0.44 16.72
C SER A 165 1.05 0.79 17.62
N PRO A 166 2.08 1.12 18.42
CA PRO A 166 2.09 2.31 19.23
C PRO A 166 2.08 3.59 18.40
N ARG A 167 1.84 4.72 19.05
CA ARG A 167 2.02 6.04 18.44
C ARG A 167 3.49 6.27 18.14
N GLN A 168 3.78 7.13 17.16
CA GLN A 168 5.14 7.50 16.75
C GLN A 168 6.04 6.30 16.38
N ALA A 169 5.44 5.22 15.88
CA ALA A 169 6.14 4.00 15.49
C ALA A 169 6.40 3.89 13.97
N ARG A 170 5.74 4.73 13.15
CA ARG A 170 5.84 4.62 11.69
C ARG A 170 7.22 5.01 11.19
N ARG A 171 7.94 4.02 10.65
CA ARG A 171 9.34 4.14 10.20
C ARG A 171 9.51 4.34 8.69
N ARG A 172 8.40 4.41 7.93
CA ARG A 172 8.39 4.62 6.48
C ARG A 172 7.39 5.70 6.10
N ALA A 173 7.85 6.70 5.34
CA ALA A 173 7.01 7.78 4.85
C ALA A 173 7.49 8.26 3.48
N THR A 174 6.57 8.76 2.66
CA THR A 174 6.89 9.59 1.49
C THR A 174 6.42 11.00 1.81
N PHE A 175 7.36 11.94 1.87
CA PHE A 175 7.09 13.35 1.98
C PHE A 175 7.04 13.98 0.60
N HIS A 176 6.21 15.00 0.44
CA HIS A 176 6.17 15.82 -0.76
C HIS A 176 6.82 17.16 -0.46
N LEU A 177 7.76 17.56 -1.30
CA LEU A 177 8.50 18.82 -1.19
C LEU A 177 8.17 19.67 -2.39
N LYS A 178 7.81 20.94 -2.18
CA LYS A 178 7.57 21.89 -3.26
C LYS A 178 8.23 23.23 -2.94
N ARG A 179 9.13 23.66 -3.81
CA ARG A 179 9.77 24.98 -3.69
C ARG A 179 8.84 26.03 -4.26
N LEU A 180 8.43 26.99 -3.44
CA LEU A 180 7.59 28.12 -3.80
C LEU A 180 8.43 29.42 -3.86
N ALA A 181 7.91 30.47 -4.51
CA ALA A 181 8.60 31.76 -4.56
C ALA A 181 8.84 32.36 -3.16
N GLY A 182 7.95 32.12 -2.22
CA GLY A 182 8.02 32.66 -0.85
C GLY A 182 8.44 31.64 0.23
N GLY A 183 8.90 30.43 -0.13
CA GLY A 183 9.27 29.42 0.87
C GLY A 183 9.23 28.00 0.34
N VAL A 184 9.07 27.03 1.25
CA VAL A 184 8.96 25.60 0.93
C VAL A 184 7.68 25.05 1.55
N ALA A 185 6.94 24.25 0.80
CA ALA A 185 5.93 23.35 1.34
C ALA A 185 6.56 21.96 1.44
N ALA A 186 6.62 21.40 2.66
CA ALA A 186 7.15 20.07 2.94
C ALA A 186 6.20 19.32 3.86
N GLY A 187 5.81 18.09 3.51
CA GLY A 187 4.89 17.30 4.34
C GLY A 187 4.11 16.26 3.56
N PHE A 188 2.84 16.12 3.88
CA PHE A 188 1.92 15.18 3.25
C PHE A 188 0.87 15.88 2.41
N LEU A 189 0.32 15.20 1.42
CA LEU A 189 -0.79 15.73 0.65
C LEU A 189 -2.06 15.87 1.52
N GLU A 190 -2.78 16.94 1.31
CA GLU A 190 -4.12 17.12 1.85
C GLU A 190 -5.07 16.07 1.26
N ARG A 191 -6.05 15.66 2.03
CA ARG A 191 -7.04 14.68 1.58
C ARG A 191 -7.79 15.17 0.34
N GLY A 192 -7.58 14.50 -0.78
CA GLY A 192 -8.26 14.78 -2.04
C GLY A 192 -7.78 16.04 -2.79
N SER A 193 -6.58 16.53 -2.46
CA SER A 193 -5.95 17.64 -3.16
C SER A 193 -4.42 17.45 -3.27
N ASP A 194 -3.77 18.29 -4.10
CA ASP A 194 -2.32 18.31 -4.26
C ASP A 194 -1.64 19.34 -3.31
N ARG A 195 -2.40 19.91 -2.39
CA ARG A 195 -1.85 20.84 -1.40
C ARG A 195 -1.04 20.06 -0.37
N ILE A 196 0.16 20.54 -0.09
CA ILE A 196 1.05 19.93 0.91
C ILE A 196 0.74 20.54 2.28
N ILE A 197 0.53 19.68 3.27
CA ILE A 197 0.30 19.99 4.67
C ILE A 197 1.55 19.61 5.46
N ALA A 198 2.16 20.59 6.14
CA ALA A 198 3.23 20.34 7.09
C ALA A 198 2.61 19.88 8.43
N PRO A 199 2.87 18.66 8.91
CA PRO A 199 2.38 18.23 10.21
C PRO A 199 3.28 18.76 11.32
N GLU A 200 2.76 19.57 12.19
CA GLU A 200 3.41 19.95 13.45
C GLU A 200 3.10 18.86 14.49
N GLY A 201 4.11 18.13 14.96
CA GLY A 201 3.94 17.12 16.01
C GLY A 201 3.11 15.90 15.56
N CYS A 202 3.47 15.24 14.46
CA CYS A 202 2.78 14.05 13.96
C CYS A 202 2.79 12.92 14.99
N SER A 203 1.60 12.44 15.39
CA SER A 203 1.43 11.35 16.36
C SER A 203 1.67 9.94 15.77
N VAL A 204 1.98 9.85 14.48
CA VAL A 204 2.16 8.58 13.76
C VAL A 204 3.62 8.32 13.41
N LEU A 205 4.33 9.33 12.90
CA LEU A 205 5.73 9.20 12.47
C LEU A 205 6.67 8.96 13.65
N ALA A 206 7.64 8.06 13.45
CA ALA A 206 8.77 7.91 14.36
C ALA A 206 9.58 9.22 14.45
N PRO A 207 10.10 9.61 15.64
CA PRO A 207 10.79 10.88 15.84
C PRO A 207 11.90 11.18 14.82
N PRO A 208 12.75 10.21 14.40
CA PRO A 208 13.77 10.48 13.39
C PRO A 208 13.22 10.97 12.05
N LEU A 209 12.03 10.50 11.64
CA LEU A 209 11.39 10.96 10.40
C LEU A 209 10.81 12.37 10.54
N MET A 210 10.40 12.79 11.74
CA MET A 210 9.99 14.18 12.00
C MET A 210 11.17 15.14 11.91
N THR A 211 12.31 14.76 12.48
CA THR A 211 13.57 15.53 12.35
C THR A 211 13.99 15.62 10.88
N LEU A 212 13.93 14.50 10.14
CA LEU A 212 14.24 14.50 8.72
C LEU A 212 13.34 15.46 7.93
N LEU A 213 12.02 15.49 8.22
CA LEU A 213 11.08 16.37 7.51
C LEU A 213 11.45 17.86 7.66
N ALA A 214 11.87 18.28 8.84
CA ALA A 214 12.36 19.65 9.06
C ALA A 214 13.61 19.92 8.21
N ASN A 215 14.61 19.04 8.25
CA ASN A 215 15.82 19.16 7.46
C ASN A 215 15.57 19.15 5.93
N LEU A 216 14.54 18.44 5.47
CA LEU A 216 14.14 18.41 4.05
C LEU A 216 13.54 19.75 3.60
N ALA A 217 12.87 20.48 4.48
CA ALA A 217 12.38 21.83 4.16
C ALA A 217 13.53 22.81 3.93
N ASP A 218 14.58 22.75 4.76
CA ASP A 218 15.78 23.55 4.60
C ASP A 218 16.55 23.16 3.32
N LEU A 219 16.73 21.85 3.09
CA LEU A 219 17.33 21.34 1.85
C LEU A 219 16.64 21.91 0.59
N ALA A 220 15.31 21.85 0.57
CA ALA A 220 14.55 22.34 -0.56
C ALA A 220 14.63 23.88 -0.72
N ALA A 221 14.72 24.62 0.40
CA ALA A 221 14.90 26.06 0.38
C ALA A 221 16.24 26.46 -0.27
N ASP A 222 17.30 25.75 0.06
CA ASP A 222 18.68 26.11 -0.31
C ASP A 222 19.08 25.59 -1.71
N HIS A 223 18.50 24.46 -2.14
CA HIS A 223 19.03 23.74 -3.32
C HIS A 223 18.01 23.52 -4.44
N PHE A 224 16.70 23.68 -4.20
CA PHE A 224 15.71 23.38 -5.23
C PHE A 224 15.28 24.64 -5.99
N PRO A 225 15.15 24.59 -7.32
CA PRO A 225 14.59 25.69 -8.08
C PRO A 225 13.11 25.91 -7.77
N VAL A 226 12.67 27.17 -7.83
CA VAL A 226 11.26 27.53 -7.61
C VAL A 226 10.35 26.78 -8.61
N GLY A 227 9.27 26.21 -8.09
CA GLY A 227 8.29 25.43 -8.86
C GLY A 227 8.56 23.92 -8.85
N LEU A 228 9.76 23.48 -8.48
CA LEU A 228 10.07 22.04 -8.40
C LEU A 228 9.24 21.34 -7.34
N THR A 229 8.75 20.14 -7.67
CA THR A 229 8.12 19.21 -6.75
C THR A 229 8.91 17.90 -6.76
N ILE A 230 9.26 17.39 -5.57
CA ILE A 230 10.05 16.17 -5.35
C ILE A 230 9.33 15.31 -4.31
N ASP A 231 9.33 14.02 -4.54
CA ASP A 231 8.95 13.01 -3.55
C ASP A 231 10.20 12.56 -2.78
N ALA A 232 10.12 12.59 -1.47
CA ALA A 232 11.16 12.17 -0.55
C ALA A 232 10.71 10.92 0.20
N GLN A 233 11.09 9.74 -0.29
CA GLN A 233 10.78 8.47 0.33
C GLN A 233 11.82 8.14 1.40
N ALA A 234 11.40 8.13 2.65
CA ALA A 234 12.25 7.91 3.82
C ALA A 234 11.92 6.58 4.50
N ASN A 235 12.95 5.79 4.77
CA ASN A 235 12.92 4.53 5.52
C ASN A 235 13.89 4.60 6.68
N ALA A 236 13.41 4.51 7.93
CA ALA A 236 14.27 4.37 9.10
C ALA A 236 14.64 2.88 9.29
N LEU A 237 15.92 2.58 9.12
CA LEU A 237 16.52 1.27 9.28
C LEU A 237 17.20 1.12 10.64
N ASP A 238 17.94 0.03 10.85
CA ASP A 238 18.59 -0.26 12.13
C ASP A 238 19.78 0.65 12.40
N ASN A 239 20.45 1.12 11.35
CA ASN A 239 21.64 1.96 11.45
C ASN A 239 21.47 3.38 10.84
N GLY A 240 20.23 3.85 10.68
CA GLY A 240 19.95 5.22 10.23
C GLY A 240 18.85 5.30 9.18
N ILE A 241 18.70 6.47 8.58
CA ILE A 241 17.67 6.73 7.59
C ILE A 241 18.21 6.56 6.18
N CYS A 242 17.51 5.78 5.35
CA CYS A 242 17.67 5.78 3.91
C CYS A 242 16.64 6.72 3.29
N LEU A 243 17.12 7.65 2.46
CA LEU A 243 16.33 8.64 1.75
C LEU A 243 16.48 8.44 0.25
N LEU A 244 15.35 8.36 -0.46
CA LEU A 244 15.29 8.42 -1.92
C LEU A 244 14.52 9.68 -2.33
N LEU A 245 15.19 10.59 -3.02
CA LEU A 245 14.57 11.75 -3.65
C LEU A 245 14.20 11.41 -5.09
N ARG A 246 12.95 11.57 -5.44
CA ARG A 246 12.42 11.23 -6.77
C ARG A 246 11.66 12.41 -7.38
N GLY A 247 12.04 12.77 -8.61
CA GLY A 247 11.36 13.84 -9.35
C GLY A 247 12.21 14.43 -10.47
N PRO A 248 11.63 15.34 -11.28
CA PRO A 248 12.23 15.88 -12.49
C PRO A 248 13.24 17.01 -12.18
N MET A 249 14.34 16.68 -11.50
CA MET A 249 15.31 17.68 -11.05
C MET A 249 16.43 17.94 -12.04
N GLY A 250 16.60 17.09 -13.07
CA GLY A 250 17.75 17.19 -13.96
C GLY A 250 19.06 17.01 -13.16
N TRP A 251 19.22 15.87 -12.54
CA TRP A 251 20.32 15.55 -11.64
C TRP A 251 21.69 15.73 -12.30
N HIS A 252 22.36 16.87 -12.05
CA HIS A 252 23.69 17.20 -12.57
C HIS A 252 24.73 17.29 -11.43
N ASP A 253 26.00 17.15 -11.76
CA ASP A 253 27.11 17.01 -10.80
C ASP A 253 27.08 18.04 -9.67
N GLY A 254 26.90 19.32 -10.00
CA GLY A 254 26.91 20.37 -8.99
C GLY A 254 25.76 20.30 -7.97
N ILE A 255 24.61 19.72 -8.31
CA ILE A 255 23.53 19.47 -7.34
C ILE A 255 23.79 18.17 -6.59
N LEU A 256 24.29 17.14 -7.26
CA LEU A 256 24.58 15.84 -6.64
C LEU A 256 25.62 15.96 -5.53
N GLU A 257 26.69 16.75 -5.74
CA GLU A 257 27.71 17.03 -4.73
C GLU A 257 27.12 17.76 -3.50
N ARG A 258 26.30 18.79 -3.71
CA ARG A 258 25.63 19.50 -2.60
C ARG A 258 24.70 18.60 -1.79
N LEU A 259 23.93 17.75 -2.48
CA LEU A 259 23.04 16.78 -1.84
C LEU A 259 23.81 15.74 -1.04
N ALA A 260 24.94 15.24 -1.57
CA ALA A 260 25.81 14.31 -0.85
C ALA A 260 26.41 14.95 0.43
N GLY A 261 26.87 16.21 0.32
CA GLY A 261 27.37 16.98 1.47
C GLY A 261 26.28 17.21 2.54
N TRP A 262 25.08 17.60 2.11
CA TRP A 262 23.93 17.74 3.02
C TRP A 262 23.59 16.42 3.72
N ALA A 263 23.54 15.31 2.97
CA ALA A 263 23.20 14.00 3.52
C ALA A 263 24.22 13.51 4.55
N ALA A 264 25.51 13.78 4.32
CA ALA A 264 26.57 13.49 5.28
C ALA A 264 26.38 14.27 6.59
N ASN A 265 26.08 15.58 6.49
CA ASN A 265 25.82 16.44 7.65
C ASN A 265 24.52 16.04 8.39
N ALA A 266 23.50 15.57 7.66
CA ALA A 266 22.26 15.06 8.22
C ALA A 266 22.38 13.65 8.83
N GLY A 267 23.53 12.99 8.70
CA GLY A 267 23.80 11.65 9.25
C GLY A 267 22.96 10.56 8.60
N LEU A 268 22.63 10.68 7.31
CA LEU A 268 21.87 9.66 6.61
C LEU A 268 22.68 8.38 6.42
N ALA A 269 22.03 7.21 6.60
CA ALA A 269 22.62 5.92 6.25
C ALA A 269 22.77 5.75 4.74
N ARG A 270 21.86 6.32 3.96
CA ARG A 270 21.96 6.39 2.49
C ARG A 270 21.13 7.54 1.94
N LEU A 271 21.69 8.24 0.94
CA LEU A 271 20.94 9.11 0.05
C LEU A 271 21.02 8.56 -1.38
N SER A 272 19.85 8.43 -2.01
CA SER A 272 19.72 8.10 -3.42
C SER A 272 18.81 9.10 -4.12
N VAL A 273 18.98 9.26 -5.43
CA VAL A 273 18.17 10.13 -6.28
C VAL A 273 17.68 9.35 -7.50
N ALA A 274 16.54 9.72 -8.03
CA ALA A 274 16.02 9.16 -9.29
C ALA A 274 15.09 10.13 -9.99
N GLU A 275 15.02 10.06 -11.32
CA GLU A 275 13.97 10.69 -12.10
C GLU A 275 12.83 9.70 -12.30
N ASP A 276 11.60 10.13 -11.96
CA ASP A 276 10.36 9.34 -12.13
C ASP A 276 10.54 7.83 -11.85
N MET A 277 10.47 7.00 -12.88
CA MET A 277 10.59 5.53 -12.78
C MET A 277 12.01 5.01 -13.02
N ALA A 278 13.01 5.90 -13.15
CA ALA A 278 14.40 5.48 -13.37
C ALA A 278 14.99 4.76 -12.13
N GLU A 279 16.01 3.93 -12.41
CA GLU A 279 16.78 3.28 -11.34
C GLU A 279 17.46 4.32 -10.44
N PRO A 280 17.42 4.14 -9.11
CA PRO A 280 18.03 5.06 -8.16
C PRO A 280 19.55 5.10 -8.24
N LEU A 281 20.13 6.29 -8.36
CA LEU A 281 21.57 6.52 -8.18
C LEU A 281 21.85 6.80 -6.71
N THR A 282 22.70 6.00 -6.08
CA THR A 282 23.15 6.24 -4.71
C THR A 282 24.29 7.27 -4.69
N LEU A 283 24.09 8.37 -3.97
CA LEU A 283 25.06 9.46 -3.83
C LEU A 283 25.93 9.31 -2.56
N LEU A 284 25.34 8.80 -1.50
CA LEU A 284 25.99 8.61 -0.20
C LEU A 284 25.53 7.30 0.42
N ALA A 285 26.46 6.49 0.87
CA ALA A 285 26.26 5.34 1.76
C ALA A 285 27.57 5.09 2.52
N PRO A 286 27.82 5.79 3.64
CA PRO A 286 29.10 5.69 4.36
C PRO A 286 29.34 4.29 4.96
N ALA A 287 28.26 3.55 5.21
CA ALA A 287 28.25 2.13 5.56
C ALA A 287 27.03 1.47 4.91
N PRO A 288 27.05 0.14 4.72
CA PRO A 288 25.86 -0.56 4.20
C PRO A 288 24.65 -0.30 5.09
N PRO A 289 23.51 0.15 4.52
CA PRO A 289 22.25 0.24 5.27
C PRO A 289 21.82 -1.14 5.78
N VAL A 290 21.42 -1.25 7.04
CA VAL A 290 21.13 -2.52 7.69
C VAL A 290 19.66 -2.60 8.10
N LEU A 291 19.02 -3.70 7.71
CA LEU A 291 17.72 -4.14 8.17
C LEU A 291 17.84 -5.60 8.63
N ARG A 292 17.47 -5.89 9.87
CA ARG A 292 17.60 -7.24 10.42
C ARG A 292 16.26 -7.98 10.40
N PHE A 293 16.28 -9.19 9.85
CA PHE A 293 15.21 -10.16 9.94
C PHE A 293 15.71 -11.39 10.72
N GLY A 294 15.31 -11.48 11.99
CA GLY A 294 15.92 -12.42 12.91
C GLY A 294 17.42 -12.17 13.09
N SER A 295 18.25 -13.17 12.85
CA SER A 295 19.73 -13.06 12.90
C SER A 295 20.35 -12.54 11.59
N ILE A 296 19.60 -12.47 10.50
CA ILE A 296 20.13 -12.16 9.16
C ILE A 296 20.04 -10.66 8.91
N ALA A 297 21.18 -10.06 8.52
CA ALA A 297 21.28 -8.65 8.19
C ALA A 297 21.16 -8.47 6.66
N VAL A 298 20.18 -7.69 6.23
CA VAL A 298 19.91 -7.37 4.82
C VAL A 298 20.29 -5.93 4.53
N THR A 299 20.91 -5.67 3.39
CA THR A 299 21.10 -4.32 2.84
C THR A 299 20.02 -4.09 1.79
N PRO A 300 18.88 -3.44 2.14
CA PRO A 300 17.76 -3.30 1.21
C PRO A 300 18.11 -2.35 0.06
N PRO A 301 17.55 -2.51 -1.16
CA PRO A 301 17.74 -1.56 -2.24
C PRO A 301 17.16 -0.18 -1.89
N ALA A 302 17.53 0.85 -2.66
CA ALA A 302 16.99 2.19 -2.48
C ALA A 302 15.48 2.19 -2.74
N GLY A 303 14.70 2.78 -1.82
CA GLY A 303 13.25 2.79 -1.95
C GLY A 303 12.55 1.46 -1.64
N ALA A 304 13.24 0.45 -1.11
CA ALA A 304 12.66 -0.85 -0.78
C ALA A 304 11.39 -0.72 0.08
N PHE A 305 10.46 -1.64 -0.13
CA PHE A 305 9.30 -1.78 0.73
C PHE A 305 9.72 -2.26 2.12
N LEU A 306 9.13 -1.67 3.15
CA LEU A 306 9.25 -2.09 4.56
C LEU A 306 7.86 -2.13 5.18
N GLN A 307 7.64 -3.01 6.15
CA GLN A 307 6.47 -2.91 7.01
C GLN A 307 6.46 -1.56 7.74
N ALA A 308 5.26 -0.97 7.90
CA ALA A 308 5.14 0.43 8.32
C ALA A 308 5.74 0.71 9.70
N THR A 309 5.76 -0.29 10.57
CA THR A 309 6.32 -0.19 11.92
C THR A 309 7.14 -1.44 12.24
N ARG A 310 8.10 -1.32 13.15
CA ARG A 310 8.98 -2.43 13.57
C ARG A 310 8.22 -3.47 14.41
N ASP A 311 7.35 -3.02 15.28
CA ASP A 311 6.55 -3.87 16.16
C ASP A 311 5.55 -4.73 15.38
N ALA A 312 4.90 -4.16 14.35
CA ALA A 312 4.03 -4.91 13.47
C ALA A 312 4.79 -5.90 12.59
N GLU A 313 5.99 -5.54 12.11
CA GLU A 313 6.87 -6.50 11.41
C GLU A 313 7.18 -7.70 12.30
N ALA A 314 7.55 -7.46 13.56
CA ALA A 314 7.81 -8.53 14.52
C ALA A 314 6.55 -9.38 14.80
N ALA A 315 5.37 -8.73 14.89
CA ALA A 315 4.10 -9.43 15.09
C ALA A 315 3.72 -10.31 13.88
N LEU A 316 3.97 -9.83 12.65
CA LEU A 316 3.78 -10.62 11.42
C LEU A 316 4.74 -11.80 11.36
N GLN A 317 6.03 -11.57 11.63
CA GLN A 317 7.06 -12.61 11.68
C GLN A 317 6.71 -13.70 12.72
N GLY A 318 6.27 -13.29 13.93
CA GLY A 318 5.84 -14.21 14.97
C GLY A 318 4.65 -15.05 14.55
N ALA A 319 3.61 -14.43 13.96
CA ALA A 319 2.43 -15.13 13.49
C ALA A 319 2.74 -16.11 12.35
N VAL A 320 3.60 -15.72 11.41
CA VAL A 320 4.07 -16.60 10.33
C VAL A 320 4.87 -17.77 10.88
N ALA A 321 5.76 -17.53 11.87
CA ALA A 321 6.52 -18.59 12.52
C ALA A 321 5.62 -19.61 13.24
N GLU A 322 4.55 -19.14 13.92
CA GLU A 322 3.57 -20.00 14.56
C GLU A 322 2.74 -20.82 13.55
N ILE A 323 2.38 -20.22 12.39
CA ILE A 323 1.63 -20.92 11.35
C ILE A 323 2.50 -22.00 10.69
N CYS A 324 3.76 -21.67 10.40
CA CYS A 324 4.72 -22.55 9.75
C CYS A 324 5.49 -23.45 10.73
N ASP A 325 5.06 -23.55 12.01
CA ASP A 325 5.75 -24.36 12.99
C ASP A 325 5.82 -25.85 12.57
N GLY A 326 7.01 -26.44 12.71
CA GLY A 326 7.31 -27.81 12.27
C GLY A 326 7.65 -27.94 10.76
N ALA A 327 7.49 -26.90 9.95
CA ALA A 327 7.88 -26.94 8.56
C ALA A 327 9.42 -26.95 8.42
N SER A 328 9.93 -27.81 7.51
CA SER A 328 11.34 -27.92 7.17
C SER A 328 11.65 -27.31 5.78
N ARG A 329 10.69 -27.38 4.86
CA ARG A 329 10.76 -26.88 3.49
C ARG A 329 9.69 -25.81 3.32
N VAL A 330 10.11 -24.56 3.10
CA VAL A 330 9.19 -23.41 2.98
C VAL A 330 9.35 -22.75 1.60
N ILE A 331 8.23 -22.30 1.05
CA ILE A 331 8.20 -21.44 -0.13
C ILE A 331 7.68 -20.06 0.31
N ASP A 332 8.39 -18.99 -0.05
CA ASP A 332 7.98 -17.61 0.21
C ASP A 332 7.67 -16.91 -1.13
N LEU A 333 6.40 -16.58 -1.33
CA LEU A 333 5.86 -15.99 -2.55
C LEU A 333 5.62 -14.49 -2.33
N PHE A 334 6.11 -13.65 -3.26
CA PHE A 334 6.20 -12.19 -3.12
C PHE A 334 7.15 -11.79 -1.99
N ALA A 335 8.30 -12.46 -1.92
CA ALA A 335 9.20 -12.45 -0.76
C ALA A 335 9.83 -11.09 -0.45
N GLY A 336 9.92 -10.17 -1.42
CA GLY A 336 10.64 -8.91 -1.26
C GLY A 336 12.08 -9.16 -0.82
N CYS A 337 12.47 -8.48 0.26
CA CYS A 337 13.79 -8.68 0.90
C CYS A 337 13.80 -9.84 1.92
N GLY A 338 12.77 -10.69 1.98
CA GLY A 338 12.69 -11.83 2.89
C GLY A 338 12.19 -11.51 4.30
N THR A 339 11.37 -10.47 4.44
CA THR A 339 10.88 -10.00 5.74
C THR A 339 10.26 -11.12 6.59
N LEU A 340 9.50 -12.02 5.96
CA LEU A 340 8.73 -13.06 6.66
C LEU A 340 9.48 -14.39 6.76
N SER A 341 10.26 -14.74 5.75
CA SER A 341 10.91 -16.05 5.65
C SER A 341 12.32 -16.09 6.24
N LEU A 342 13.11 -15.00 6.17
CA LEU A 342 14.47 -15.02 6.69
C LEU A 342 14.58 -15.30 8.20
N PRO A 343 13.63 -14.85 9.06
CA PRO A 343 13.64 -15.27 10.47
C PRO A 343 13.52 -16.78 10.69
N LEU A 344 12.89 -17.51 9.74
CA LEU A 344 12.70 -18.95 9.80
C LEU A 344 13.91 -19.72 9.27
N LEU A 345 14.66 -19.15 8.31
CA LEU A 345 15.70 -19.82 7.54
C LEU A 345 16.71 -20.62 8.36
N PRO A 346 17.20 -20.16 9.55
CA PRO A 346 18.15 -20.96 10.34
C PRO A 346 17.62 -22.31 10.82
N LYS A 347 16.29 -22.52 10.79
CA LYS A 347 15.62 -23.76 11.22
C LYS A 347 15.16 -24.61 10.02
N LEU A 348 15.21 -24.07 8.79
CA LEU A 348 14.73 -24.75 7.61
C LEU A 348 15.84 -25.59 6.96
N SER A 349 15.47 -26.69 6.34
CA SER A 349 16.37 -27.44 5.44
C SER A 349 16.42 -26.80 4.06
N HIS A 350 15.31 -26.13 3.63
CA HIS A 350 15.21 -25.51 2.33
C HIS A 350 14.21 -24.34 2.35
N LEU A 351 14.60 -23.24 1.74
CA LEU A 351 13.74 -22.07 1.48
C LEU A 351 13.79 -21.74 -0.02
N MET A 352 12.67 -21.85 -0.70
CA MET A 352 12.51 -21.27 -2.05
C MET A 352 11.83 -19.90 -1.91
N VAL A 353 12.39 -18.88 -2.56
CA VAL A 353 11.78 -17.54 -2.62
C VAL A 353 11.44 -17.19 -4.06
N ALA A 354 10.28 -16.56 -4.26
CA ALA A 354 9.88 -16.05 -5.58
C ALA A 354 9.48 -14.57 -5.45
N GLU A 355 10.13 -13.72 -6.26
CA GLU A 355 9.97 -12.27 -6.24
C GLU A 355 10.19 -11.69 -7.65
N ALA A 356 9.48 -10.63 -8.00
CA ALA A 356 9.61 -9.95 -9.28
C ALA A 356 10.65 -8.82 -9.26
N ASP A 357 10.88 -8.20 -8.08
CA ASP A 357 11.90 -7.17 -7.89
C ASP A 357 13.28 -7.83 -7.77
N SER A 358 14.05 -7.80 -8.86
CA SER A 358 15.39 -8.40 -8.93
C SER A 358 16.36 -7.77 -7.92
N ALA A 359 16.21 -6.48 -7.59
CA ALA A 359 17.06 -5.81 -6.61
C ALA A 359 16.76 -6.28 -5.17
N ALA A 360 15.48 -6.48 -4.84
CA ALA A 360 15.07 -7.05 -3.56
C ALA A 360 15.55 -8.49 -3.43
N LEU A 361 15.40 -9.30 -4.49
CA LEU A 361 15.85 -10.69 -4.53
C LEU A 361 17.39 -10.81 -4.40
N ALA A 362 18.14 -9.92 -5.06
CA ALA A 362 19.59 -9.87 -4.93
C ALA A 362 20.04 -9.49 -3.51
N ALA A 363 19.34 -8.53 -2.87
CA ALA A 363 19.60 -8.15 -1.48
C ALA A 363 19.35 -9.30 -0.50
N LEU A 364 18.24 -10.03 -0.67
CA LEU A 364 17.91 -11.23 0.09
C LEU A 364 19.00 -12.29 -0.08
N LYS A 365 19.34 -12.62 -1.33
CA LYS A 365 20.37 -13.62 -1.64
C LYS A 365 21.72 -13.25 -1.02
N GLY A 366 22.18 -12.02 -1.19
CA GLY A 366 23.44 -11.53 -0.63
C GLY A 366 23.47 -11.62 0.91
N ALA A 367 22.34 -11.35 1.58
CA ALA A 367 22.22 -11.47 3.03
C ALA A 367 22.33 -12.93 3.50
N VAL A 368 21.69 -13.87 2.79
CA VAL A 368 21.73 -15.30 3.10
C VAL A 368 23.11 -15.90 2.85
N ASP A 369 23.76 -15.51 1.73
CA ASP A 369 25.14 -15.91 1.43
C ASP A 369 26.11 -15.38 2.51
N GLY A 370 25.95 -14.11 2.92
CA GLY A 370 26.73 -13.50 4.00
C GLY A 370 26.52 -14.14 5.37
N ALA A 371 25.38 -14.77 5.60
CA ALA A 371 25.09 -15.56 6.80
C ALA A 371 25.58 -17.02 6.73
N GLY A 372 26.15 -17.45 5.60
CA GLY A 372 26.61 -18.83 5.39
C GLY A 372 25.51 -19.86 5.17
N LEU A 373 24.30 -19.40 4.82
CA LEU A 373 23.09 -20.24 4.66
C LEU A 373 22.71 -20.44 3.16
N GLY A 374 23.57 -20.05 2.23
CA GLY A 374 23.27 -20.07 0.79
C GLY A 374 22.89 -21.45 0.24
N ALA A 375 23.37 -22.54 0.85
CA ALA A 375 23.01 -23.91 0.44
C ALA A 375 21.54 -24.27 0.71
N GLN A 376 20.85 -23.54 1.57
CA GLN A 376 19.44 -23.75 1.93
C GLN A 376 18.49 -22.92 1.06
N LEU A 377 19.01 -21.98 0.23
CA LEU A 377 18.22 -20.99 -0.49
C LEU A 377 18.14 -21.30 -1.99
N GLU A 378 16.92 -21.30 -2.51
CA GLU A 378 16.63 -21.24 -3.95
C GLU A 378 15.91 -19.91 -4.26
N CYS A 379 16.47 -19.11 -5.18
CA CYS A 379 15.88 -17.87 -5.64
C CYS A 379 15.25 -18.00 -7.01
N ARG A 380 14.02 -17.52 -7.17
CA ARG A 380 13.31 -17.46 -8.44
C ARG A 380 12.83 -16.04 -8.72
N GLU A 381 13.37 -15.40 -9.75
CA GLU A 381 12.81 -14.14 -10.26
C GLU A 381 11.57 -14.44 -11.09
N ALA A 382 10.39 -13.98 -10.64
CA ALA A 382 9.13 -14.24 -11.29
C ALA A 382 8.05 -13.21 -10.96
N ASP A 383 7.35 -12.70 -11.96
CA ASP A 383 6.09 -11.98 -11.79
C ASP A 383 4.96 -12.99 -11.52
N LEU A 384 4.69 -13.24 -10.24
CA LEU A 384 3.69 -14.22 -9.79
C LEU A 384 2.25 -13.84 -10.15
N MET A 385 2.00 -12.59 -10.52
CA MET A 385 0.69 -12.15 -11.03
C MET A 385 0.43 -12.72 -12.43
N ARG A 386 1.49 -13.02 -13.20
CA ARG A 386 1.43 -13.55 -14.56
C ARG A 386 1.89 -14.99 -14.66
N ALA A 387 2.88 -15.39 -13.86
CA ALA A 387 3.52 -16.70 -13.89
C ALA A 387 3.56 -17.31 -12.47
N PRO A 388 2.41 -17.75 -11.92
CA PRO A 388 2.35 -18.36 -10.59
C PRO A 388 3.21 -19.63 -10.52
N VAL A 389 3.68 -19.96 -9.32
CA VAL A 389 4.41 -21.22 -9.06
C VAL A 389 3.45 -22.40 -9.28
N GLY A 390 3.90 -23.39 -10.04
CA GLY A 390 3.11 -24.59 -10.37
C GLY A 390 2.94 -25.53 -9.18
N THR A 391 1.91 -26.38 -9.26
CA THR A 391 1.56 -27.33 -8.19
C THR A 391 2.65 -28.37 -7.92
N ASP A 392 3.38 -28.77 -8.95
CA ASP A 392 4.54 -29.68 -8.83
C ASP A 392 5.61 -29.15 -7.87
N ARG A 393 5.92 -27.86 -7.95
CA ARG A 393 6.87 -27.21 -7.03
C ARG A 393 6.27 -26.92 -5.67
N LEU A 394 5.00 -26.52 -5.63
CA LEU A 394 4.30 -26.27 -4.38
C LEU A 394 4.23 -27.54 -3.52
N ASP A 395 3.98 -28.68 -4.14
CA ASP A 395 3.84 -29.98 -3.47
C ASP A 395 5.14 -30.50 -2.79
N GLU A 396 6.28 -29.84 -3.04
CA GLU A 396 7.54 -30.12 -2.37
C GLU A 396 7.68 -29.42 -1.02
N ALA A 397 6.77 -28.49 -0.68
CA ALA A 397 6.86 -27.67 0.52
C ALA A 397 5.95 -28.19 1.64
N ASP A 398 6.43 -28.05 2.88
CA ASP A 398 5.64 -28.26 4.09
C ASP A 398 4.76 -27.04 4.41
N ALA A 399 5.22 -25.84 4.01
CA ALA A 399 4.44 -24.60 4.19
C ALA A 399 4.75 -23.58 3.07
N VAL A 400 3.75 -22.74 2.75
CA VAL A 400 3.87 -21.64 1.79
C VAL A 400 3.47 -20.33 2.48
N ILE A 401 4.33 -19.32 2.35
CA ILE A 401 4.07 -17.94 2.78
C ILE A 401 3.63 -17.15 1.54
N VAL A 402 2.59 -16.32 1.67
CA VAL A 402 2.04 -15.52 0.56
C VAL A 402 1.75 -14.11 1.05
N ASP A 403 2.55 -13.11 0.64
CA ASP A 403 2.36 -11.67 0.96
C ASP A 403 2.19 -10.83 -0.31
N PRO A 404 1.03 -10.91 -0.98
CA PRO A 404 0.82 -10.32 -2.30
C PRO A 404 0.54 -8.81 -2.20
N PRO A 405 0.65 -8.08 -3.33
CA PRO A 405 0.21 -6.70 -3.42
C PRO A 405 -1.31 -6.58 -3.19
N ARG A 406 -1.82 -5.34 -3.07
CA ARG A 406 -3.23 -5.04 -2.78
C ARG A 406 -4.26 -5.72 -3.70
N ALA A 407 -3.86 -6.12 -4.89
CA ALA A 407 -4.70 -6.87 -5.83
C ALA A 407 -5.01 -8.30 -5.36
N GLY A 408 -4.24 -8.83 -4.40
CA GLY A 408 -4.27 -10.21 -3.96
C GLY A 408 -3.49 -11.13 -4.89
N ALA A 409 -3.62 -12.44 -4.71
CA ALA A 409 -2.87 -13.48 -5.40
C ALA A 409 -3.79 -14.50 -6.11
N ALA A 410 -4.84 -14.05 -6.81
CA ALA A 410 -5.87 -14.95 -7.36
C ALA A 410 -5.30 -16.14 -8.14
N ALA A 411 -4.42 -15.90 -9.12
CA ALA A 411 -3.81 -16.97 -9.93
C ALA A 411 -2.95 -17.93 -9.11
N GLN A 412 -2.24 -17.43 -8.10
CA GLN A 412 -1.45 -18.25 -7.19
C GLN A 412 -2.33 -19.06 -6.24
N CYS A 413 -3.41 -18.48 -5.74
CA CYS A 413 -4.38 -19.16 -4.88
C CYS A 413 -5.10 -20.31 -5.61
N GLU A 414 -5.36 -20.17 -6.92
CA GLU A 414 -5.87 -21.27 -7.75
C GLU A 414 -4.88 -22.46 -7.81
N ARG A 415 -3.57 -22.17 -7.89
CA ARG A 415 -2.52 -23.21 -7.86
C ARG A 415 -2.42 -23.86 -6.48
N LEU A 416 -2.44 -23.04 -5.42
CA LEU A 416 -2.42 -23.54 -4.04
C LEU A 416 -3.66 -24.39 -3.73
N ALA A 417 -4.84 -23.96 -4.17
CA ALA A 417 -6.09 -24.72 -4.00
C ALA A 417 -6.02 -26.13 -4.63
N SER A 418 -5.23 -26.27 -5.71
CA SER A 418 -5.04 -27.54 -6.42
C SER A 418 -3.81 -28.32 -5.96
N SER A 419 -2.98 -27.77 -5.05
CA SER A 419 -1.75 -28.39 -4.52
C SER A 419 -2.05 -29.26 -3.29
N ARG A 420 -1.02 -29.99 -2.83
CA ARG A 420 -1.05 -30.79 -1.60
C ARG A 420 -0.33 -30.14 -0.43
N VAL A 421 0.04 -28.86 -0.56
CA VAL A 421 0.69 -28.10 0.54
C VAL A 421 -0.17 -28.17 1.80
N PRO A 422 0.34 -28.64 2.95
CA PRO A 422 -0.49 -28.80 4.14
C PRO A 422 -0.77 -27.48 4.84
N VAL A 423 0.13 -26.47 4.74
CA VAL A 423 0.05 -25.22 5.49
C VAL A 423 0.30 -24.02 4.59
N ILE A 424 -0.56 -22.98 4.71
CA ILE A 424 -0.37 -21.69 4.05
C ILE A 424 -0.46 -20.57 5.08
N ALA A 425 0.58 -19.72 5.16
CA ALA A 425 0.57 -18.45 5.88
C ALA A 425 0.31 -17.32 4.88
N MET A 426 -0.87 -16.70 4.94
CA MET A 426 -1.26 -15.64 4.02
C MET A 426 -1.35 -14.30 4.71
N ILE A 427 -0.67 -13.29 4.14
CA ILE A 427 -0.72 -11.90 4.58
C ILE A 427 -1.53 -11.11 3.56
N SER A 428 -2.24 -10.06 3.98
CA SER A 428 -2.95 -9.19 3.05
C SER A 428 -3.28 -7.83 3.65
N CYS A 429 -3.03 -6.78 2.89
CA CYS A 429 -3.40 -5.41 3.23
C CYS A 429 -4.77 -4.97 2.67
N ASN A 430 -5.55 -5.89 2.08
CA ASN A 430 -6.85 -5.58 1.47
C ASN A 430 -7.88 -6.68 1.79
N PRO A 431 -8.86 -6.40 2.68
CA PRO A 431 -9.87 -7.39 3.08
C PRO A 431 -10.70 -7.97 1.92
N ALA A 432 -10.91 -7.20 0.85
CA ALA A 432 -11.72 -7.64 -0.27
C ALA A 432 -10.99 -8.68 -1.15
N SER A 433 -9.71 -8.43 -1.49
CA SER A 433 -8.89 -9.41 -2.20
C SER A 433 -8.58 -10.63 -1.33
N PHE A 434 -8.32 -10.41 -0.04
CA PHE A 434 -8.13 -11.48 0.93
C PHE A 434 -9.33 -12.45 0.99
N ALA A 435 -10.54 -11.91 1.12
CA ALA A 435 -11.76 -12.75 1.22
C ALA A 435 -12.00 -13.57 -0.06
N ARG A 436 -11.71 -13.00 -1.24
CA ARG A 436 -11.77 -13.73 -2.53
C ARG A 436 -10.74 -14.87 -2.55
N ASP A 437 -9.49 -14.58 -2.21
CA ASP A 437 -8.39 -15.53 -2.23
C ASP A 437 -8.60 -16.63 -1.18
N ALA A 438 -9.07 -16.27 0.02
CA ALA A 438 -9.45 -17.21 1.07
C ALA A 438 -10.59 -18.16 0.63
N ALA A 439 -11.62 -17.64 -0.05
CA ALA A 439 -12.69 -18.47 -0.58
C ALA A 439 -12.18 -19.48 -1.63
N THR A 440 -11.21 -19.09 -2.46
CA THR A 440 -10.56 -19.99 -3.42
C THR A 440 -9.82 -21.12 -2.71
N LEU A 441 -9.05 -20.81 -1.66
CA LEU A 441 -8.33 -21.81 -0.86
C LEU A 441 -9.30 -22.76 -0.15
N VAL A 442 -10.36 -22.22 0.48
CA VAL A 442 -11.39 -23.04 1.15
C VAL A 442 -12.12 -23.94 0.15
N GLY A 443 -12.45 -23.43 -1.03
CA GLY A 443 -13.02 -24.24 -2.12
C GLY A 443 -12.09 -25.35 -2.61
N GLY A 444 -10.77 -25.20 -2.43
CA GLY A 444 -9.73 -26.19 -2.71
C GLY A 444 -9.50 -27.18 -1.55
N GLY A 445 -10.26 -27.12 -0.46
CA GLY A 445 -10.18 -28.06 0.66
C GLY A 445 -9.32 -27.58 1.86
N TYR A 446 -8.92 -26.30 1.87
CA TYR A 446 -8.30 -25.72 3.05
C TYR A 446 -9.34 -25.25 4.06
N ARG A 447 -8.98 -25.30 5.33
CA ARG A 447 -9.70 -24.68 6.44
C ARG A 447 -8.93 -23.44 6.89
N LEU A 448 -9.62 -22.29 7.02
CA LEU A 448 -9.03 -21.13 7.71
C LEU A 448 -8.91 -21.46 9.19
N ASP A 449 -7.68 -21.58 9.67
CA ASP A 449 -7.33 -22.10 10.98
C ASP A 449 -6.99 -20.98 11.98
N ARG A 450 -6.32 -19.93 11.49
CA ARG A 450 -5.92 -18.78 12.29
C ARG A 450 -6.21 -17.49 11.55
N LEU A 451 -6.62 -16.46 12.30
CA LEU A 451 -6.88 -15.13 11.74
C LEU A 451 -6.52 -14.06 12.77
N ARG A 452 -5.68 -13.11 12.37
CA ARG A 452 -5.28 -12.00 13.22
C ARG A 452 -5.20 -10.71 12.41
N VAL A 453 -5.69 -9.60 12.99
CA VAL A 453 -5.49 -8.25 12.47
C VAL A 453 -4.23 -7.63 13.06
N ILE A 454 -3.38 -7.08 12.20
CA ILE A 454 -2.17 -6.34 12.57
C ILE A 454 -2.35 -4.89 12.15
N ASP A 455 -2.66 -4.01 13.10
CA ASP A 455 -2.86 -2.58 12.83
C ASP A 455 -1.54 -1.81 12.88
N GLN A 456 -0.75 -1.91 11.82
CA GLN A 456 0.44 -1.08 11.58
C GLN A 456 0.11 0.31 10.99
N PHE A 457 -1.16 0.54 10.64
CA PHE A 457 -1.64 1.79 10.05
C PHE A 457 -2.55 2.54 11.03
N ARG A 458 -2.00 2.81 12.22
CA ARG A 458 -2.74 3.52 13.26
C ARG A 458 -3.38 4.79 12.71
N PHE A 459 -4.64 5.03 13.04
CA PHE A 459 -5.47 6.14 12.59
C PHE A 459 -5.80 6.15 11.08
N ALA A 460 -5.39 5.15 10.30
CA ALA A 460 -5.83 5.01 8.91
C ALA A 460 -6.87 3.87 8.77
N SER A 461 -7.64 3.90 7.68
CA SER A 461 -8.63 2.86 7.37
C SER A 461 -7.99 1.57 6.80
N HIS A 462 -6.68 1.55 6.65
CA HIS A 462 -5.95 0.35 6.20
C HIS A 462 -5.85 -0.68 7.33
N VAL A 463 -5.89 -1.93 6.94
CA VAL A 463 -5.75 -3.08 7.82
C VAL A 463 -4.73 -4.04 7.23
N GLU A 464 -3.94 -4.68 8.07
CA GLU A 464 -3.11 -5.83 7.69
C GLU A 464 -3.69 -7.08 8.33
N ILE A 465 -3.72 -8.16 7.59
CA ILE A 465 -4.31 -9.43 7.98
C ILE A 465 -3.20 -10.48 7.90
N VAL A 466 -3.08 -11.33 8.91
CA VAL A 466 -2.32 -12.57 8.82
C VAL A 466 -3.26 -13.73 9.11
N ALA A 467 -3.20 -14.75 8.25
CA ALA A 467 -4.11 -15.90 8.30
C ALA A 467 -3.35 -17.19 8.03
N GLY A 468 -3.68 -18.23 8.79
CA GLY A 468 -3.22 -19.59 8.58
C GLY A 468 -4.30 -20.44 7.93
N PHE A 469 -3.94 -21.17 6.89
CA PHE A 469 -4.81 -22.17 6.27
C PHE A 469 -4.16 -23.55 6.42
N ARG A 470 -4.96 -24.54 6.73
CA ARG A 470 -4.53 -25.94 6.82
C ARG A 470 -5.42 -26.81 5.96
N ARG A 471 -4.79 -27.79 5.34
CA ARG A 471 -5.48 -28.89 4.67
C ARG A 471 -5.51 -30.06 5.65
N ASP A 472 -6.70 -30.59 5.92
CA ASP A 472 -6.85 -31.84 6.66
C ASP A 472 -6.53 -33.00 5.68
N ASP A 473 -5.78 -33.99 6.16
CA ASP A 473 -5.36 -35.21 5.39
C ASP A 473 -6.57 -36.02 4.90
#